data_d472d374b44a22b5a440b27ed5e933fa
#
_entry.id   d472d374b44a22b5a440b27ed5e933fa
#
_cell.length_a   1.000
_cell.length_b   1.000
_cell.length_c   1.000
_cell.angle_alpha   90.00
_cell.angle_beta   90.00
_cell.angle_gamma   90.00
#
_symmetry.space_group_name_H-M   'P 1'
#
loop_
_entity.id
_entity.type
_entity.pdbx_description
1 polymer ?
#
loop_
_entity_poly.entity_id
_entity_poly.type
_entity_poly.pdbx_seq_one_letter_code
_entity_poly.pdbx_strand_id
1 'polypeptide(L)'
;TNAQDGVSSVQTAEGALTEVHSMLQRMNELAVQAANGTNAESDRQAIQDEIDQLTTEIDRVAETTKFNEIYLLKGDKGTKTINLEAHDAGLKGTLTNNGDGTATFTMDAIKTGDKVAIGGKTYTIGSTVDEAKALIKAPATGTVDVQIGDKTFKIDNTGKVMDADGNQLYVETKDGQTAAATFSATSNLTTTQKFNNDQGVATDNRAVSVDNLKSYVKGGVTVKVGTESATAMTDVAGAADGVDDNDVTLITKQKAYELAGKELLAANSIGDTEGHASVKNGDDTDLAFDKGDGSFKINVAQAKVANTLSFNLHVGSDADLTNKIQVNIDTMNSDFLGIKGLNVKDENGSAATYAVDAIADAVAKVSSQRSALGAVQNRLEHTIDNLDNVVENT
;
A
#
# COMPACT_ATOMS: atom_id res chain seq x y z
N THR A 1 -9.20 41.50 -32.53
CA THR A 1 -7.76 41.76 -32.63
C THR A 1 -6.99 40.96 -31.60
N ASN A 2 -5.91 41.43 -31.02
CA ASN A 2 -5.05 40.61 -30.12
C ASN A 2 -5.80 39.94 -28.96
N ALA A 3 -6.77 40.62 -28.35
CA ALA A 3 -7.57 40.03 -27.28
C ALA A 3 -8.51 38.94 -27.82
N GLN A 4 -9.10 39.12 -29.01
CA GLN A 4 -9.93 38.11 -29.68
C GLN A 4 -9.11 36.92 -30.12
N ASP A 5 -7.88 37.12 -30.62
CA ASP A 5 -6.95 36.02 -30.92
C ASP A 5 -6.59 35.24 -29.64
N GLY A 6 -6.46 35.95 -28.53
CA GLY A 6 -6.24 35.33 -27.21
C GLY A 6 -7.44 34.46 -26.78
N VAL A 7 -8.66 34.97 -26.91
CA VAL A 7 -9.88 34.19 -26.63
C VAL A 7 -9.95 32.93 -27.51
N SER A 8 -9.67 33.09 -28.81
CA SER A 8 -9.70 31.96 -29.77
C SER A 8 -8.64 30.92 -29.44
N SER A 9 -7.44 31.32 -28.99
CA SER A 9 -6.38 30.37 -28.59
C SER A 9 -6.78 29.60 -27.33
N VAL A 10 -7.35 30.28 -26.33
CA VAL A 10 -7.85 29.65 -25.11
C VAL A 10 -9.00 28.71 -25.41
N GLN A 11 -9.95 29.10 -26.26
CA GLN A 11 -11.08 28.24 -26.66
C GLN A 11 -10.60 27.00 -27.42
N THR A 12 -9.57 27.13 -28.28
CA THR A 12 -8.96 25.98 -28.97
C THR A 12 -8.34 25.01 -27.96
N ALA A 13 -7.60 25.51 -26.97
CA ALA A 13 -7.02 24.70 -25.93
C ALA A 13 -8.10 24.01 -25.06
N GLU A 14 -9.14 24.77 -24.66
CA GLU A 14 -10.27 24.21 -23.88
C GLU A 14 -11.04 23.13 -24.65
N GLY A 15 -11.24 23.30 -25.95
CA GLY A 15 -11.87 22.28 -26.79
C GLY A 15 -11.07 20.97 -26.77
N ALA A 16 -9.76 21.06 -26.98
CA ALA A 16 -8.87 19.91 -26.93
C ALA A 16 -8.80 19.26 -25.52
N LEU A 17 -8.77 20.07 -24.47
CA LEU A 17 -8.81 19.56 -23.08
C LEU A 17 -10.14 18.89 -22.74
N THR A 18 -11.24 19.29 -23.34
CA THR A 18 -12.54 18.62 -23.22
C THR A 18 -12.48 17.21 -23.84
N GLU A 19 -11.82 17.05 -24.98
CA GLU A 19 -11.59 15.74 -25.60
C GLU A 19 -10.70 14.86 -24.71
N VAL A 20 -9.59 15.39 -24.19
CA VAL A 20 -8.71 14.69 -23.25
C VAL A 20 -9.49 14.24 -22.00
N HIS A 21 -10.30 15.13 -21.45
CA HIS A 21 -11.15 14.80 -20.29
C HIS A 21 -12.12 13.66 -20.60
N SER A 22 -12.76 13.66 -21.76
CA SER A 22 -13.69 12.61 -22.17
C SER A 22 -12.97 11.26 -22.36
N MET A 23 -11.74 11.28 -22.92
CA MET A 23 -10.91 10.08 -23.04
C MET A 23 -10.50 9.54 -21.68
N LEU A 24 -10.11 10.39 -20.73
CA LEU A 24 -9.79 9.99 -19.36
C LEU A 24 -11.02 9.41 -18.64
N GLN A 25 -12.21 9.96 -18.83
CA GLN A 25 -13.44 9.39 -18.29
C GLN A 25 -13.70 7.98 -18.86
N ARG A 26 -13.50 7.81 -20.16
CA ARG A 26 -13.61 6.48 -20.78
C ARG A 26 -12.58 5.50 -20.23
N MET A 27 -11.32 5.94 -20.03
CA MET A 27 -10.28 5.12 -19.39
C MET A 27 -10.68 4.72 -17.98
N ASN A 28 -11.27 5.64 -17.21
CA ASN A 28 -11.76 5.35 -15.86
C ASN A 28 -12.86 4.27 -15.86
N GLU A 29 -13.83 4.36 -16.78
CA GLU A 29 -14.88 3.33 -16.94
C GLU A 29 -14.26 1.97 -17.23
N LEU A 30 -13.29 1.91 -18.15
CA LEU A 30 -12.57 0.71 -18.52
C LEU A 30 -11.77 0.12 -17.36
N ALA A 31 -11.06 0.97 -16.59
CA ALA A 31 -10.30 0.54 -15.43
C ALA A 31 -11.21 -0.01 -14.33
N VAL A 32 -12.33 0.66 -14.04
CA VAL A 32 -13.35 0.17 -13.10
C VAL A 32 -13.95 -1.16 -13.57
N GLN A 33 -14.20 -1.32 -14.88
CA GLN A 33 -14.64 -2.59 -15.44
C GLN A 33 -13.59 -3.68 -15.24
N ALA A 34 -12.31 -3.40 -15.52
CA ALA A 34 -11.21 -4.35 -15.34
C ALA A 34 -10.97 -4.73 -13.88
N ALA A 35 -11.22 -3.81 -12.94
CA ALA A 35 -11.11 -4.07 -11.51
C ALA A 35 -12.13 -5.11 -10.99
N ASN A 36 -13.17 -5.39 -11.78
CA ASN A 36 -14.14 -6.42 -11.44
C ASN A 36 -13.52 -7.82 -11.63
N GLY A 37 -13.36 -8.58 -10.55
CA GLY A 37 -12.74 -9.91 -10.54
C GLY A 37 -13.47 -11.00 -11.35
N THR A 38 -14.62 -10.70 -11.94
CA THR A 38 -15.36 -11.65 -12.82
C THR A 38 -14.91 -11.64 -14.28
N ASN A 39 -14.02 -10.71 -14.67
CA ASN A 39 -13.55 -10.61 -16.05
C ASN A 39 -12.58 -11.75 -16.39
N ALA A 40 -12.74 -12.32 -17.59
CA ALA A 40 -11.75 -13.24 -18.14
C ALA A 40 -10.45 -12.51 -18.53
N GLU A 41 -9.35 -13.24 -18.65
CA GLU A 41 -8.07 -12.67 -19.09
C GLU A 41 -8.18 -12.00 -20.47
N SER A 42 -8.95 -12.62 -21.41
CA SER A 42 -9.23 -12.04 -22.73
C SER A 42 -9.94 -10.69 -22.66
N ASP A 43 -10.86 -10.53 -21.70
CA ASP A 43 -11.61 -9.29 -21.54
C ASP A 43 -10.70 -8.20 -20.97
N ARG A 44 -9.85 -8.53 -19.98
CA ARG A 44 -8.86 -7.60 -19.46
C ARG A 44 -7.83 -7.19 -20.51
N GLN A 45 -7.43 -8.10 -21.41
CA GLN A 45 -6.57 -7.76 -22.53
C GLN A 45 -7.25 -6.79 -23.50
N ALA A 46 -8.52 -7.01 -23.85
CA ALA A 46 -9.26 -6.09 -24.71
C ALA A 46 -9.41 -4.70 -24.08
N ILE A 47 -9.66 -4.64 -22.78
CA ILE A 47 -9.70 -3.38 -22.01
C ILE A 47 -8.33 -2.69 -22.04
N GLN A 48 -7.25 -3.43 -21.83
CA GLN A 48 -5.88 -2.88 -21.90
C GLN A 48 -5.59 -2.28 -23.27
N ASP A 49 -5.95 -2.98 -24.34
CA ASP A 49 -5.73 -2.51 -25.72
C ASP A 49 -6.50 -1.20 -25.98
N GLU A 50 -7.72 -1.05 -25.45
CA GLU A 50 -8.49 0.19 -25.57
C GLU A 50 -7.85 1.33 -24.74
N ILE A 51 -7.36 1.06 -23.52
CA ILE A 51 -6.65 2.04 -22.68
C ILE A 51 -5.37 2.52 -23.40
N ASP A 52 -4.61 1.61 -24.00
CA ASP A 52 -3.39 1.94 -24.75
C ASP A 52 -3.69 2.83 -25.97
N GLN A 53 -4.78 2.56 -26.69
CA GLN A 53 -5.24 3.40 -27.79
C GLN A 53 -5.67 4.80 -27.31
N LEU A 54 -6.43 4.89 -26.24
CA LEU A 54 -6.83 6.16 -25.65
C LEU A 54 -5.62 6.97 -25.16
N THR A 55 -4.62 6.33 -24.56
CA THR A 55 -3.36 6.97 -24.15
C THR A 55 -2.63 7.54 -25.36
N THR A 56 -2.54 6.78 -26.44
CA THR A 56 -1.94 7.23 -27.71
C THR A 56 -2.70 8.41 -28.30
N GLU A 57 -4.03 8.39 -28.24
CA GLU A 57 -4.86 9.48 -28.77
C GLU A 57 -4.72 10.76 -27.90
N ILE A 58 -4.60 10.63 -26.59
CA ILE A 58 -4.28 11.77 -25.70
C ILE A 58 -2.96 12.40 -26.10
N ASP A 59 -1.91 11.59 -26.32
CA ASP A 59 -0.61 12.09 -26.77
C ASP A 59 -0.72 12.78 -28.11
N ARG A 60 -1.51 12.23 -29.07
CA ARG A 60 -1.75 12.85 -30.36
C ARG A 60 -2.43 14.22 -30.23
N VAL A 61 -3.46 14.33 -29.38
CA VAL A 61 -4.14 15.60 -29.13
C VAL A 61 -3.17 16.62 -28.53
N ALA A 62 -2.35 16.20 -27.56
CA ALA A 62 -1.34 17.07 -26.93
C ALA A 62 -0.31 17.59 -27.96
N GLU A 63 0.13 16.75 -28.90
CA GLU A 63 1.14 17.10 -29.88
C GLU A 63 0.60 17.89 -31.09
N THR A 64 -0.66 17.76 -31.42
CA THR A 64 -1.22 18.36 -32.66
C THR A 64 -2.08 19.58 -32.44
N THR A 65 -2.55 19.83 -31.22
CA THR A 65 -3.37 21.01 -30.93
C THR A 65 -2.57 22.30 -31.05
N LYS A 66 -2.90 23.11 -32.04
CA LYS A 66 -2.20 24.38 -32.30
C LYS A 66 -3.14 25.50 -32.66
N PHE A 67 -2.69 26.72 -32.41
CA PHE A 67 -3.30 27.96 -32.86
C PHE A 67 -2.21 28.89 -33.38
N ASN A 68 -2.35 29.41 -34.61
CA ASN A 68 -1.34 30.27 -35.26
C ASN A 68 0.10 29.76 -35.11
N GLU A 69 0.33 28.48 -35.46
CA GLU A 69 1.63 27.79 -35.39
C GLU A 69 2.18 27.55 -33.97
N ILE A 70 1.47 27.98 -32.92
CA ILE A 70 1.83 27.69 -31.52
C ILE A 70 1.12 26.41 -31.09
N TYR A 71 1.89 25.41 -30.68
CA TYR A 71 1.35 24.20 -30.08
C TYR A 71 0.94 24.46 -28.63
N LEU A 72 -0.36 24.33 -28.34
CA LEU A 72 -0.94 24.79 -27.08
C LEU A 72 -0.79 23.78 -25.93
N LEU A 73 -0.77 22.47 -26.23
CA LEU A 73 -0.77 21.40 -25.23
C LEU A 73 0.53 20.58 -25.23
N LYS A 74 1.51 20.97 -26.03
CA LYS A 74 2.80 20.26 -26.14
C LYS A 74 3.84 20.70 -25.09
N GLY A 75 3.62 21.85 -24.49
CA GLY A 75 4.60 22.54 -23.65
C GLY A 75 5.57 23.39 -24.45
N ASP A 76 6.58 23.93 -23.77
CA ASP A 76 7.64 24.77 -24.35
C ASP A 76 8.95 24.00 -24.42
N LYS A 77 10.00 24.66 -24.97
CA LYS A 77 11.36 24.10 -25.09
C LYS A 77 11.97 23.78 -23.73
N GLY A 78 12.75 22.70 -23.71
CA GLY A 78 13.36 22.19 -22.49
C GLY A 78 12.43 21.24 -21.74
N THR A 79 12.95 20.65 -20.68
CA THR A 79 12.23 19.66 -19.87
C THR A 79 12.39 19.96 -18.38
N LYS A 80 11.39 19.55 -17.60
CA LYS A 80 11.39 19.54 -16.14
C LYS A 80 11.00 18.16 -15.64
N THR A 81 11.46 17.79 -14.47
CA THR A 81 10.98 16.59 -13.76
C THR A 81 9.85 16.98 -12.81
N ILE A 82 8.77 16.26 -12.82
CA ILE A 82 7.64 16.44 -11.91
C ILE A 82 7.50 15.20 -11.03
N ASN A 83 7.04 15.41 -9.80
CA ASN A 83 6.62 14.34 -8.90
C ASN A 83 5.13 14.04 -9.15
N LEU A 84 4.78 12.76 -9.22
CA LEU A 84 3.39 12.33 -9.25
C LEU A 84 2.84 12.21 -7.83
N GLU A 85 1.52 12.05 -7.71
CA GLU A 85 0.87 11.91 -6.40
C GLU A 85 1.18 10.53 -5.78
N ALA A 86 1.20 10.50 -4.45
CA ALA A 86 1.36 9.26 -3.70
C ALA A 86 0.00 8.58 -3.47
N HIS A 87 -0.02 7.25 -3.53
CA HIS A 87 -1.21 6.43 -3.36
C HIS A 87 -1.01 5.38 -2.26
N ASP A 88 -2.09 5.06 -1.54
CA ASP A 88 -2.11 4.10 -0.44
C ASP A 88 -2.37 2.66 -0.87
N ALA A 89 -2.50 2.40 -2.17
CA ALA A 89 -2.81 1.07 -2.73
C ALA A 89 -4.10 0.43 -2.16
N GLY A 90 -5.05 1.24 -1.70
CA GLY A 90 -6.28 0.76 -1.07
C GLY A 90 -6.07 0.07 0.30
N LEU A 91 -4.89 0.25 0.90
CA LEU A 91 -4.58 -0.28 2.22
C LEU A 91 -5.17 0.60 3.32
N LYS A 92 -5.53 -0.01 4.44
CA LYS A 92 -5.98 0.72 5.63
C LYS A 92 -4.79 1.32 6.37
N GLY A 93 -4.79 2.63 6.54
CA GLY A 93 -3.70 3.34 7.19
C GLY A 93 -3.75 4.85 6.92
N THR A 94 -2.65 5.51 7.22
CA THR A 94 -2.49 6.95 7.02
C THR A 94 -1.37 7.22 6.04
N LEU A 95 -1.70 7.87 4.92
CA LEU A 95 -0.75 8.35 3.93
C LEU A 95 -0.47 9.83 4.19
N THR A 96 0.80 10.19 4.28
CA THR A 96 1.27 11.58 4.43
C THR A 96 2.21 11.92 3.28
N ASN A 97 1.84 12.88 2.45
CA ASN A 97 2.69 13.40 1.40
C ASN A 97 3.61 14.50 1.98
N ASN A 98 4.91 14.36 1.80
CA ASN A 98 5.89 15.31 2.35
C ASN A 98 6.13 16.52 1.43
N GLY A 99 5.64 16.48 0.18
CA GLY A 99 5.74 17.58 -0.78
C GLY A 99 7.10 17.70 -1.50
N ASP A 100 8.06 16.86 -1.16
CA ASP A 100 9.43 16.84 -1.72
C ASP A 100 9.67 15.66 -2.69
N GLY A 101 8.63 14.98 -3.11
CA GLY A 101 8.71 13.74 -3.91
C GLY A 101 8.78 12.49 -3.05
N THR A 102 8.59 12.63 -1.75
CA THR A 102 8.48 11.50 -0.81
C THR A 102 7.13 11.50 -0.10
N ALA A 103 6.72 10.33 0.36
CA ALA A 103 5.57 10.15 1.21
C ALA A 103 5.85 9.09 2.27
N THR A 104 5.08 9.11 3.35
CA THR A 104 5.09 8.06 4.37
C THR A 104 3.71 7.44 4.46
N PHE A 105 3.65 6.12 4.55
CA PHE A 105 2.42 5.40 4.81
C PHE A 105 2.58 4.59 6.09
N THR A 106 1.63 4.70 7.00
CA THR A 106 1.58 3.90 8.21
C THR A 106 0.30 3.08 8.18
N MET A 107 0.45 1.77 8.08
CA MET A 107 -0.65 0.83 8.08
C MET A 107 -1.31 0.76 9.46
N ASP A 108 -2.63 0.61 9.50
CA ASP A 108 -3.34 0.36 10.75
C ASP A 108 -2.79 -0.88 11.44
N ALA A 109 -2.75 -0.85 12.78
CA ALA A 109 -2.21 -1.97 13.56
C ALA A 109 -3.03 -3.25 13.31
N ILE A 110 -2.35 -4.31 12.90
CA ILE A 110 -2.92 -5.63 12.67
C ILE A 110 -2.55 -6.60 13.79
N LYS A 111 -3.47 -7.49 14.14
CA LYS A 111 -3.32 -8.48 15.21
C LYS A 111 -3.56 -9.89 14.65
N THR A 112 -3.05 -10.87 15.36
CA THR A 112 -3.36 -12.28 15.11
C THR A 112 -4.87 -12.51 15.08
N GLY A 113 -5.35 -13.19 14.05
CA GLY A 113 -6.76 -13.44 13.80
C GLY A 113 -7.47 -12.39 12.92
N ASP A 114 -6.86 -11.23 12.70
CA ASP A 114 -7.41 -10.22 11.82
C ASP A 114 -7.41 -10.69 10.36
N LYS A 115 -8.41 -10.22 9.61
CA LYS A 115 -8.46 -10.36 8.16
C LYS A 115 -8.05 -9.07 7.50
N VAL A 116 -7.05 -9.12 6.64
CA VAL A 116 -6.52 -7.98 5.89
C VAL A 116 -6.64 -8.23 4.40
N ALA A 117 -7.11 -7.21 3.68
CA ALA A 117 -7.14 -7.23 2.23
C ALA A 117 -5.89 -6.53 1.70
N ILE A 118 -5.10 -7.21 0.88
CA ILE A 118 -3.87 -6.72 0.27
C ILE A 118 -3.85 -7.20 -1.18
N GLY A 119 -3.70 -6.30 -2.13
CA GLY A 119 -3.63 -6.64 -3.55
C GLY A 119 -4.83 -7.45 -4.05
N GLY A 120 -6.05 -7.09 -3.62
CA GLY A 120 -7.29 -7.78 -4.01
C GLY A 120 -7.50 -9.16 -3.36
N LYS A 121 -6.57 -9.63 -2.54
CA LYS A 121 -6.68 -10.90 -1.77
C LYS A 121 -6.92 -10.64 -0.30
N THR A 122 -7.69 -11.49 0.34
CA THR A 122 -7.90 -11.43 1.79
C THR A 122 -7.04 -12.48 2.48
N TYR A 123 -6.24 -12.04 3.43
CA TYR A 123 -5.38 -12.87 4.26
C TYR A 123 -5.86 -12.85 5.70
N THR A 124 -5.60 -13.95 6.42
CA THR A 124 -5.78 -14.04 7.87
C THR A 124 -4.40 -13.95 8.53
N ILE A 125 -4.26 -13.12 9.56
CA ILE A 125 -2.99 -12.99 10.29
C ILE A 125 -2.85 -14.15 11.27
N GLY A 126 -1.88 -15.01 11.01
CA GLY A 126 -1.49 -16.12 11.88
C GLY A 126 -0.43 -15.72 12.89
N SER A 127 -0.11 -16.63 13.80
CA SER A 127 0.98 -16.49 14.76
C SER A 127 2.17 -17.35 14.33
N THR A 128 3.36 -16.84 14.51
CA THR A 128 4.55 -17.70 14.47
C THR A 128 4.56 -18.68 15.65
N VAL A 129 5.36 -19.74 15.54
CA VAL A 129 5.57 -20.69 16.66
C VAL A 129 6.06 -19.95 17.91
N ASP A 130 6.94 -18.94 17.74
CA ASP A 130 7.50 -18.20 18.87
C ASP A 130 6.49 -17.23 19.51
N GLU A 131 5.62 -16.61 18.71
CA GLU A 131 4.50 -15.81 19.23
C GLU A 131 3.50 -16.67 20.03
N ALA A 132 3.17 -17.88 19.52
CA ALA A 132 2.33 -18.81 20.25
C ALA A 132 2.97 -19.29 21.55
N LYS A 133 4.28 -19.57 21.56
CA LYS A 133 5.06 -19.88 22.78
C LYS A 133 5.08 -18.73 23.76
N ALA A 134 5.12 -17.49 23.31
CA ALA A 134 5.16 -16.30 24.16
C ALA A 134 3.88 -16.09 24.98
N LEU A 135 2.75 -16.68 24.59
CA LEU A 135 1.53 -16.70 25.39
C LEU A 135 1.71 -17.51 26.67
N ILE A 136 2.56 -18.55 26.65
CA ILE A 136 2.78 -19.47 27.78
C ILE A 136 3.72 -18.78 28.77
N LYS A 137 3.13 -18.13 29.77
CA LYS A 137 3.83 -17.41 30.84
C LYS A 137 3.08 -17.52 32.15
N ALA A 138 3.81 -17.36 33.28
CA ALA A 138 3.19 -17.27 34.60
C ALA A 138 2.31 -15.99 34.67
N PRO A 139 1.11 -16.06 35.25
CA PRO A 139 0.28 -14.90 35.48
C PRO A 139 0.89 -14.00 36.57
N ALA A 140 0.54 -12.72 36.58
CA ALA A 140 1.00 -11.79 37.63
C ALA A 140 0.47 -12.18 39.00
N THR A 141 -0.73 -12.73 39.07
CA THR A 141 -1.41 -13.17 40.31
C THR A 141 -2.25 -14.41 40.04
N GLY A 142 -2.42 -15.26 41.07
CA GLY A 142 -3.30 -16.43 40.99
C GLY A 142 -2.80 -17.53 40.06
N THR A 143 -3.72 -18.18 39.39
CA THR A 143 -3.48 -19.27 38.43
C THR A 143 -4.15 -19.00 37.11
N VAL A 144 -3.57 -19.50 36.02
CA VAL A 144 -4.15 -19.44 34.68
C VAL A 144 -4.22 -20.82 34.07
N ASP A 145 -5.32 -21.11 33.36
CA ASP A 145 -5.47 -22.34 32.57
C ASP A 145 -4.73 -22.16 31.24
N VAL A 146 -3.96 -23.17 30.87
CA VAL A 146 -3.18 -23.23 29.65
C VAL A 146 -3.55 -24.50 28.89
N GLN A 147 -4.04 -24.33 27.66
CA GLN A 147 -4.28 -25.45 26.74
C GLN A 147 -3.28 -25.38 25.59
N ILE A 148 -2.61 -26.48 25.28
CA ILE A 148 -1.67 -26.60 24.16
C ILE A 148 -2.11 -27.82 23.35
N GLY A 149 -2.78 -27.58 22.22
CA GLY A 149 -3.44 -28.64 21.48
C GLY A 149 -4.48 -29.38 22.32
N ASP A 150 -4.24 -30.69 22.53
CA ASP A 150 -5.06 -31.58 23.35
C ASP A 150 -4.70 -31.62 24.83
N LYS A 151 -3.63 -30.92 25.24
CA LYS A 151 -3.12 -30.94 26.61
C LYS A 151 -3.57 -29.71 27.40
N THR A 152 -3.96 -29.94 28.64
CA THR A 152 -4.41 -28.88 29.55
C THR A 152 -3.53 -28.83 30.79
N PHE A 153 -3.14 -27.64 31.20
CA PHE A 153 -2.29 -27.36 32.36
C PHE A 153 -2.82 -26.15 33.12
N LYS A 154 -2.37 -26.00 34.37
CA LYS A 154 -2.50 -24.76 35.14
C LYS A 154 -1.11 -24.22 35.48
N ILE A 155 -0.95 -22.91 35.44
CA ILE A 155 0.30 -22.23 35.85
C ILE A 155 -0.05 -21.22 36.93
N ASP A 156 0.67 -21.25 38.05
CA ASP A 156 0.53 -20.22 39.09
C ASP A 156 1.48 -19.05 38.87
N ASN A 157 1.34 -18.04 39.70
CA ASN A 157 2.17 -16.82 39.63
C ASN A 157 3.66 -17.03 39.99
N THR A 158 4.03 -18.22 40.50
CA THR A 158 5.42 -18.59 40.73
C THR A 158 6.06 -19.35 39.58
N GLY A 159 5.22 -19.68 38.51
CA GLY A 159 5.64 -20.49 37.38
C GLY A 159 5.53 -22.01 37.64
N LYS A 160 4.84 -22.42 38.67
CA LYS A 160 4.58 -23.83 38.99
C LYS A 160 3.54 -24.36 37.99
N VAL A 161 3.89 -25.45 37.30
CA VAL A 161 3.00 -26.14 36.36
C VAL A 161 2.27 -27.26 37.06
N MET A 162 0.95 -27.28 36.89
CA MET A 162 0.03 -28.20 37.59
C MET A 162 -0.91 -28.89 36.61
N ASP A 163 -1.49 -30.00 37.05
CA ASP A 163 -2.63 -30.63 36.37
C ASP A 163 -3.95 -29.82 36.58
N ALA A 164 -5.05 -30.32 36.05
CA ALA A 164 -6.36 -29.70 36.19
C ALA A 164 -6.82 -29.58 37.64
N ASP A 165 -6.39 -30.51 38.52
CA ASP A 165 -6.73 -30.56 39.93
C ASP A 165 -5.84 -29.69 40.84
N GLY A 166 -4.81 -29.05 40.26
CA GLY A 166 -3.88 -28.16 40.96
C GLY A 166 -2.68 -28.89 41.58
N ASN A 167 -2.42 -30.13 41.22
CA ASN A 167 -1.26 -30.88 41.68
C ASN A 167 -0.06 -30.56 40.78
N GLN A 168 1.12 -30.30 41.38
CA GLN A 168 2.33 -30.04 40.63
C GLN A 168 2.70 -31.22 39.74
N LEU A 169 3.11 -30.91 38.51
CA LEU A 169 3.58 -31.89 37.53
C LEU A 169 5.11 -32.06 37.58
N TYR A 170 5.52 -33.29 37.46
CA TYR A 170 6.92 -33.73 37.37
C TYR A 170 7.13 -34.60 36.14
N VAL A 171 8.36 -34.63 35.62
CA VAL A 171 8.74 -35.54 34.58
C VAL A 171 8.83 -36.94 35.16
N GLU A 172 8.14 -37.94 34.58
CA GLU A 172 8.20 -39.30 35.02
C GLU A 172 9.60 -39.88 34.79
N THR A 173 10.15 -40.53 35.83
CA THR A 173 11.43 -41.27 35.76
C THR A 173 11.17 -42.74 35.86
N LYS A 174 11.92 -43.54 35.08
CA LYS A 174 11.89 -44.98 35.16
C LYS A 174 12.59 -45.44 36.46
N ASP A 175 12.13 -46.52 37.04
CA ASP A 175 12.78 -47.12 38.21
C ASP A 175 14.22 -47.51 37.86
N GLY A 176 15.17 -47.18 38.75
CA GLY A 176 16.58 -47.45 38.57
C GLY A 176 17.39 -46.35 37.85
N GLN A 177 16.80 -45.22 37.47
CA GLN A 177 17.55 -44.10 36.93
C GLN A 177 18.20 -43.27 38.08
N THR A 178 19.50 -43.02 37.91
CA THR A 178 20.30 -42.24 38.89
C THR A 178 20.35 -40.73 38.58
N ALA A 179 19.88 -40.33 37.42
CA ALA A 179 19.82 -38.93 37.04
C ALA A 179 18.37 -38.47 36.86
N ALA A 180 18.07 -37.19 37.12
CA ALA A 180 16.79 -36.58 36.84
C ALA A 180 16.47 -36.71 35.33
N ALA A 181 15.25 -37.11 35.00
CA ALA A 181 14.82 -37.18 33.60
C ALA A 181 14.79 -35.77 32.98
N THR A 182 15.37 -35.65 31.80
CA THR A 182 15.27 -34.43 31.01
C THR A 182 13.89 -34.38 30.35
N PHE A 183 13.23 -33.22 30.43
CA PHE A 183 11.95 -33.02 29.78
C PHE A 183 12.09 -33.05 28.26
N SER A 184 11.16 -33.72 27.62
CA SER A 184 10.94 -33.65 26.17
C SER A 184 9.41 -33.61 25.89
N ALA A 185 9.00 -33.21 24.72
CA ALA A 185 7.59 -33.16 24.32
C ALA A 185 6.90 -34.56 24.34
N THR A 186 7.70 -35.65 24.44
CA THR A 186 7.22 -37.04 24.54
C THR A 186 7.34 -37.59 25.94
N SER A 187 7.80 -36.81 26.93
CA SER A 187 7.93 -37.26 28.31
C SER A 187 6.57 -37.51 28.94
N ASN A 188 6.44 -38.61 29.69
CA ASN A 188 5.28 -38.79 30.55
C ASN A 188 5.38 -37.88 31.77
N LEU A 189 4.25 -37.37 32.18
CA LEU A 189 4.13 -36.51 33.36
C LEU A 189 3.40 -37.20 34.49
N THR A 190 3.82 -36.95 35.71
CA THR A 190 3.25 -37.52 36.93
C THR A 190 3.05 -36.44 37.99
N THR A 191 2.07 -36.60 38.87
CA THR A 191 1.90 -35.76 40.04
C THR A 191 2.69 -36.21 41.24
N THR A 192 3.32 -37.41 41.15
CA THR A 192 4.13 -37.96 42.22
C THR A 192 5.60 -37.60 42.02
N GLN A 193 6.17 -36.86 42.97
CA GLN A 193 7.59 -36.57 43.01
C GLN A 193 8.33 -37.88 43.42
N LYS A 194 9.25 -38.35 42.59
CA LYS A 194 10.15 -39.46 42.92
C LYS A 194 11.56 -38.94 43.21
N PHE A 195 12.18 -39.50 44.20
CA PHE A 195 13.56 -39.20 44.57
C PHE A 195 14.53 -40.13 43.86
N ASN A 196 15.67 -39.63 43.39
CA ASN A 196 16.63 -40.36 42.60
C ASN A 196 17.74 -41.05 43.41
N ASN A 197 17.82 -40.82 44.71
CA ASN A 197 18.86 -41.44 45.55
C ASN A 197 18.24 -42.07 46.78
N ASP A 198 18.95 -43.03 47.37
CA ASP A 198 18.57 -43.70 48.58
C ASP A 198 18.49 -42.76 49.80
N GLN A 199 18.87 -41.50 49.68
CA GLN A 199 18.87 -40.49 50.72
C GLN A 199 17.64 -39.57 50.72
N GLY A 200 16.68 -39.80 49.84
CA GLY A 200 15.40 -39.10 49.82
C GLY A 200 15.47 -37.61 49.51
N VAL A 201 16.52 -37.15 48.85
CA VAL A 201 16.65 -35.73 48.43
C VAL A 201 15.85 -35.49 47.16
N ALA A 202 14.78 -34.69 47.32
CA ALA A 202 14.04 -34.17 46.18
C ALA A 202 14.94 -33.23 45.37
N THR A 203 15.16 -33.56 44.14
CA THR A 203 15.76 -32.59 43.21
C THR A 203 14.63 -31.89 42.45
N ASP A 204 14.49 -30.58 42.64
CA ASP A 204 13.52 -29.73 41.91
C ASP A 204 13.72 -29.77 40.41
N ASN A 205 14.79 -30.42 39.94
CA ASN A 205 15.13 -30.62 38.55
C ASN A 205 14.11 -31.48 37.76
N ARG A 206 13.12 -32.06 38.42
CA ARG A 206 12.07 -32.83 37.78
C ARG A 206 10.73 -32.13 37.63
N ALA A 207 10.56 -31.02 38.34
CA ALA A 207 9.34 -30.23 38.19
C ALA A 207 9.24 -29.71 36.77
N VAL A 208 8.05 -29.81 36.18
CA VAL A 208 7.78 -29.26 34.86
C VAL A 208 7.77 -27.73 34.99
N SER A 209 8.56 -27.06 34.17
CA SER A 209 8.62 -25.60 34.11
C SER A 209 7.73 -25.05 32.99
N VAL A 210 7.44 -23.74 33.08
CA VAL A 210 6.73 -23.02 32.01
C VAL A 210 7.47 -23.17 30.66
N ASP A 211 8.82 -23.13 30.67
CA ASP A 211 9.60 -23.28 29.44
C ASP A 211 9.52 -24.70 28.85
N ASN A 212 9.34 -25.71 29.69
CA ASN A 212 9.08 -27.07 29.22
C ASN A 212 7.79 -27.16 28.40
N LEU A 213 6.72 -26.45 28.81
CA LEU A 213 5.45 -26.46 28.07
C LEU A 213 5.58 -25.87 26.68
N LYS A 214 6.47 -24.91 26.48
CA LYS A 214 6.72 -24.31 25.17
C LYS A 214 7.20 -25.32 24.11
N SER A 215 7.83 -26.42 24.54
CA SER A 215 8.26 -27.48 23.62
C SER A 215 7.12 -28.29 22.98
N TYR A 216 5.92 -28.21 23.53
CA TYR A 216 4.72 -28.78 22.89
C TYR A 216 4.22 -27.96 21.71
N VAL A 217 4.62 -26.69 21.61
CA VAL A 217 4.15 -25.79 20.56
C VAL A 217 4.95 -26.03 19.28
N LYS A 218 4.24 -26.51 18.27
CA LYS A 218 4.73 -26.74 16.91
C LYS A 218 3.75 -26.11 15.92
N GLY A 219 4.12 -26.03 14.66
CA GLY A 219 3.22 -25.62 13.60
C GLY A 219 1.89 -26.42 13.64
N GLY A 220 0.79 -25.75 13.46
CA GLY A 220 -0.56 -26.29 13.53
C GLY A 220 -1.15 -26.43 14.95
N VAL A 221 -0.37 -26.18 16.02
CA VAL A 221 -0.83 -26.32 17.41
C VAL A 221 -1.45 -25.02 17.89
N THR A 222 -2.67 -25.09 18.43
CA THR A 222 -3.34 -23.97 19.10
C THR A 222 -2.93 -23.91 20.56
N VAL A 223 -2.49 -22.74 20.99
CA VAL A 223 -2.22 -22.38 22.38
C VAL A 223 -3.33 -21.46 22.87
N LYS A 224 -3.92 -21.79 24.03
CA LYS A 224 -4.91 -20.94 24.69
C LYS A 224 -4.49 -20.72 26.14
N VAL A 225 -4.42 -19.46 26.56
CA VAL A 225 -4.04 -19.05 27.91
C VAL A 225 -5.10 -18.06 28.43
N GLY A 226 -5.94 -18.53 29.33
CA GLY A 226 -7.10 -17.75 29.75
C GLY A 226 -8.01 -17.41 28.59
N THR A 227 -8.15 -16.12 28.25
CA THR A 227 -8.96 -15.62 27.13
C THR A 227 -8.17 -15.43 25.83
N GLU A 228 -6.83 -15.48 25.89
CA GLU A 228 -5.96 -15.32 24.73
C GLU A 228 -5.76 -16.67 24.02
N SER A 229 -5.73 -16.64 22.69
CA SER A 229 -5.54 -17.84 21.88
C SER A 229 -4.74 -17.51 20.63
N ALA A 230 -3.82 -18.40 20.26
CA ALA A 230 -3.06 -18.32 19.02
C ALA A 230 -2.81 -19.72 18.45
N THR A 231 -2.98 -19.89 17.14
CA THR A 231 -2.57 -21.10 16.43
C THR A 231 -1.24 -20.84 15.74
N ALA A 232 -0.23 -21.62 16.09
CA ALA A 232 1.07 -21.54 15.47
C ALA A 232 0.98 -21.97 14.01
N MET A 233 1.47 -21.15 13.09
CA MET A 233 1.53 -21.45 11.68
C MET A 233 2.54 -22.59 11.42
N THR A 234 2.28 -23.38 10.39
CA THR A 234 3.23 -24.33 9.83
C THR A 234 4.02 -23.61 8.74
N ASP A 235 5.24 -23.20 9.07
CA ASP A 235 6.16 -22.54 8.15
C ASP A 235 7.53 -23.18 8.37
N VAL A 236 8.02 -23.94 7.38
CA VAL A 236 9.18 -24.84 7.55
C VAL A 236 10.46 -24.02 7.73
N ALA A 237 11.13 -24.25 8.85
CA ALA A 237 12.44 -23.63 9.13
C ALA A 237 13.47 -23.95 8.02
N GLY A 238 14.02 -22.90 7.40
CA GLY A 238 14.97 -23.00 6.28
C GLY A 238 14.33 -22.72 4.90
N ALA A 239 13.01 -22.79 4.82
CA ALA A 239 12.23 -22.33 3.67
C ALA A 239 11.12 -21.36 4.11
N ALA A 240 11.23 -20.83 5.33
CA ALA A 240 10.25 -19.92 5.90
C ALA A 240 10.08 -18.68 5.02
N ASP A 241 8.85 -18.39 4.65
CA ASP A 241 8.49 -17.26 3.80
C ASP A 241 7.37 -16.38 4.40
N GLY A 242 6.93 -16.71 5.62
CA GLY A 242 5.87 -16.03 6.35
C GLY A 242 4.46 -16.43 5.92
N VAL A 243 4.32 -17.50 5.14
CA VAL A 243 3.06 -18.08 4.70
C VAL A 243 2.90 -19.49 5.30
N ASP A 244 1.71 -19.88 5.69
CA ASP A 244 1.46 -21.23 6.18
C ASP A 244 1.54 -22.26 5.04
N ASP A 245 2.31 -23.33 5.23
CA ASP A 245 2.52 -24.39 4.22
C ASP A 245 1.24 -25.12 3.81
N ASN A 246 0.19 -25.08 4.65
CA ASN A 246 -1.07 -25.77 4.41
C ASN A 246 -2.20 -24.81 4.00
N ASP A 247 -2.07 -23.52 4.32
CA ASP A 247 -3.06 -22.48 4.00
C ASP A 247 -2.38 -21.18 3.55
N VAL A 248 -2.27 -20.99 2.26
CA VAL A 248 -1.64 -19.81 1.64
C VAL A 248 -2.35 -18.48 1.96
N THR A 249 -3.53 -18.53 2.56
CA THR A 249 -4.24 -17.33 3.01
C THR A 249 -3.92 -16.97 4.47
N LEU A 250 -3.22 -17.85 5.19
CA LEU A 250 -2.75 -17.63 6.55
C LEU A 250 -1.29 -17.16 6.49
N ILE A 251 -1.04 -15.93 6.91
CA ILE A 251 0.27 -15.29 6.80
C ILE A 251 0.70 -14.64 8.11
N THR A 252 2.00 -14.48 8.31
CA THR A 252 2.50 -13.70 9.45
C THR A 252 2.21 -12.20 9.27
N LYS A 253 2.21 -11.47 10.36
CA LYS A 253 2.08 -10.00 10.34
C LYS A 253 3.18 -9.34 9.50
N GLN A 254 4.41 -9.80 9.64
CA GLN A 254 5.55 -9.30 8.87
C GLN A 254 5.40 -9.59 7.37
N LYS A 255 4.88 -10.76 7.01
CA LYS A 255 4.53 -11.07 5.62
C LYS A 255 3.44 -10.15 5.07
N ALA A 256 2.43 -9.84 5.86
CA ALA A 256 1.41 -8.88 5.47
C ALA A 256 2.02 -7.49 5.19
N TYR A 257 2.98 -7.03 6.00
CA TYR A 257 3.69 -5.78 5.75
C TYR A 257 4.55 -5.84 4.49
N GLU A 258 5.27 -6.95 4.24
CA GLU A 258 6.00 -7.12 2.98
C GLU A 258 5.08 -7.01 1.76
N LEU A 259 3.94 -7.71 1.77
CA LEU A 259 2.95 -7.68 0.70
C LEU A 259 2.36 -6.27 0.53
N ALA A 260 2.01 -5.61 1.62
CA ALA A 260 1.52 -4.24 1.61
C ALA A 260 2.53 -3.27 0.98
N GLY A 261 3.82 -3.39 1.34
CA GLY A 261 4.88 -2.59 0.74
C GLY A 261 5.04 -2.83 -0.77
N LYS A 262 4.87 -4.07 -1.23
CA LYS A 262 4.88 -4.39 -2.67
C LYS A 262 3.70 -3.78 -3.42
N GLU A 263 2.51 -3.78 -2.82
CA GLU A 263 1.34 -3.13 -3.40
C GLU A 263 1.47 -1.60 -3.42
N LEU A 264 2.05 -1.01 -2.36
CA LEU A 264 2.40 0.41 -2.35
C LEU A 264 3.37 0.76 -3.48
N LEU A 265 4.39 -0.08 -3.72
CA LEU A 265 5.32 0.11 -4.83
C LEU A 265 4.60 0.02 -6.18
N ALA A 266 3.74 -0.97 -6.38
CA ALA A 266 2.97 -1.14 -7.61
C ALA A 266 2.08 0.08 -7.89
N ALA A 267 1.36 0.58 -6.89
CA ALA A 267 0.50 1.76 -7.01
C ALA A 267 1.30 3.04 -7.29
N ASN A 268 2.46 3.21 -6.65
CA ASN A 268 3.29 4.40 -6.76
C ASN A 268 4.31 4.37 -7.91
N SER A 269 4.36 3.28 -8.69
CA SER A 269 5.20 3.16 -9.89
C SER A 269 4.48 3.54 -11.19
N ILE A 270 3.17 3.76 -11.14
CA ILE A 270 2.39 4.15 -12.33
C ILE A 270 2.85 5.54 -12.79
N GLY A 271 3.14 5.67 -14.08
CA GLY A 271 3.61 6.91 -14.68
C GLY A 271 5.08 7.26 -14.41
N ASP A 272 5.84 6.39 -13.74
CA ASP A 272 7.26 6.60 -13.47
C ASP A 272 8.09 6.39 -14.74
N THR A 273 8.52 7.48 -15.35
CA THR A 273 9.38 7.45 -16.55
C THR A 273 10.86 7.58 -16.22
N GLU A 274 11.19 7.93 -14.97
CA GLU A 274 12.55 8.16 -14.51
C GLU A 274 13.12 7.01 -13.64
N GLY A 275 12.27 6.01 -13.28
CA GLY A 275 12.67 4.91 -12.41
C GLY A 275 12.95 5.34 -10.97
N HIS A 276 12.24 6.36 -10.50
CA HIS A 276 12.43 6.95 -9.16
C HIS A 276 11.59 6.26 -8.08
N ALA A 277 10.46 5.67 -8.46
CA ALA A 277 9.52 5.07 -7.52
C ALA A 277 10.19 3.94 -6.72
N SER A 278 10.09 4.00 -5.41
CA SER A 278 10.56 2.95 -4.51
C SER A 278 9.80 2.98 -3.19
N VAL A 279 9.72 1.82 -2.54
CA VAL A 279 9.12 1.68 -1.22
C VAL A 279 10.07 0.88 -0.33
N LYS A 280 10.31 1.38 0.86
CA LYS A 280 11.11 0.74 1.92
C LYS A 280 10.33 0.73 3.22
N ASN A 281 10.77 -0.09 4.17
CA ASN A 281 10.29 -0.02 5.54
C ASN A 281 10.62 1.34 6.18
N GLY A 282 9.92 1.72 7.23
CA GLY A 282 10.11 2.98 7.94
C GLY A 282 11.54 3.21 8.46
N ASP A 283 12.30 2.14 8.71
CA ASP A 283 13.70 2.15 9.13
C ASP A 283 14.70 2.14 7.96
N ASP A 284 14.27 2.40 6.73
CA ASP A 284 15.06 2.36 5.48
C ASP A 284 15.54 0.97 5.05
N THR A 285 15.09 -0.10 5.68
CA THR A 285 15.39 -1.47 5.23
C THR A 285 14.53 -1.86 4.03
N ASP A 286 15.04 -2.78 3.21
CA ASP A 286 14.29 -3.33 2.09
C ASP A 286 13.12 -4.19 2.59
N LEU A 287 12.06 -4.29 1.77
CA LEU A 287 10.89 -5.10 2.06
C LEU A 287 11.28 -6.59 2.13
N ALA A 288 10.97 -7.25 3.24
CA ALA A 288 11.19 -8.67 3.45
C ALA A 288 10.14 -9.24 4.43
N PHE A 289 9.87 -10.54 4.30
CA PHE A 289 8.82 -11.22 5.07
C PHE A 289 9.08 -11.29 6.59
N ASP A 290 10.29 -11.04 7.01
CA ASP A 290 10.74 -11.07 8.42
C ASP A 290 11.01 -9.67 8.98
N LYS A 291 10.75 -8.63 8.20
CA LYS A 291 11.01 -7.23 8.54
C LYS A 291 9.75 -6.38 8.43
N GLY A 292 9.87 -5.15 8.88
CA GLY A 292 8.81 -4.16 8.82
C GLY A 292 7.88 -4.18 10.03
N ASP A 293 7.39 -3.01 10.34
CA ASP A 293 6.49 -2.71 11.46
C ASP A 293 5.15 -2.09 11.00
N GLY A 294 4.93 -2.05 9.68
CA GLY A 294 3.76 -1.42 9.06
C GLY A 294 3.96 0.06 8.73
N SER A 295 5.16 0.58 8.90
CA SER A 295 5.55 1.92 8.46
C SER A 295 6.37 1.83 7.18
N PHE A 296 6.09 2.71 6.21
CA PHE A 296 6.74 2.69 4.90
C PHE A 296 7.18 4.08 4.47
N LYS A 297 8.34 4.14 3.84
CA LYS A 297 8.84 5.31 3.12
C LYS A 297 8.66 5.10 1.63
N ILE A 298 8.02 6.04 0.96
CA ILE A 298 7.69 6.00 -0.45
C ILE A 298 8.43 7.12 -1.16
N ASN A 299 9.22 6.81 -2.17
CA ASN A 299 9.60 7.76 -3.20
C ASN A 299 8.56 7.66 -4.30
N VAL A 300 7.88 8.77 -4.59
CA VAL A 300 6.83 8.79 -5.60
C VAL A 300 7.40 8.67 -7.02
N ALA A 301 6.57 8.24 -7.95
CA ALA A 301 6.91 8.23 -9.37
C ALA A 301 7.31 9.63 -9.85
N GLN A 302 8.26 9.69 -10.75
CA GLN A 302 8.69 10.91 -11.42
C GLN A 302 8.52 10.79 -12.93
N ALA A 303 8.11 11.90 -13.56
CA ALA A 303 8.02 12.00 -15.00
C ALA A 303 8.82 13.20 -15.50
N LYS A 304 9.54 12.98 -16.61
CA LYS A 304 10.23 14.05 -17.33
C LYS A 304 9.32 14.59 -18.42
N VAL A 305 8.97 15.86 -18.31
CA VAL A 305 7.96 16.49 -19.16
C VAL A 305 8.49 17.79 -19.75
N ALA A 306 7.89 18.27 -20.84
CA ALA A 306 8.20 19.57 -21.41
C ALA A 306 7.90 20.70 -20.42
N ASN A 307 8.62 21.81 -20.50
CA ASN A 307 8.35 22.99 -19.71
C ASN A 307 6.96 23.55 -20.01
N THR A 308 6.39 24.30 -19.05
CA THR A 308 5.12 25.01 -19.22
C THR A 308 5.22 26.01 -20.36
N LEU A 309 4.27 25.97 -21.29
CA LEU A 309 4.13 27.01 -22.31
C LEU A 309 3.62 28.29 -21.65
N SER A 310 4.35 29.37 -21.83
CA SER A 310 3.96 30.69 -21.34
C SER A 310 4.02 31.71 -22.45
N PHE A 311 2.94 32.46 -22.66
CA PHE A 311 2.91 33.59 -23.56
C PHE A 311 2.04 34.72 -23.02
N ASN A 312 2.34 35.93 -23.46
CA ASN A 312 1.63 37.12 -23.03
C ASN A 312 0.75 37.66 -24.15
N LEU A 313 -0.50 37.91 -23.84
CA LEU A 313 -1.45 38.57 -24.70
C LEU A 313 -1.47 40.06 -24.36
N HIS A 314 -1.17 40.92 -25.33
CA HIS A 314 -1.27 42.37 -25.15
C HIS A 314 -2.71 42.84 -25.40
N VAL A 315 -3.35 43.39 -24.38
CA VAL A 315 -4.80 43.69 -24.39
C VAL A 315 -5.11 45.19 -24.21
N GLY A 316 -4.11 46.06 -24.21
CA GLY A 316 -4.26 47.51 -24.03
C GLY A 316 -3.80 48.34 -25.24
N SER A 317 -4.12 49.63 -25.23
CA SER A 317 -3.66 50.59 -26.26
C SER A 317 -2.24 51.08 -26.06
N ASP A 318 -1.70 50.97 -24.83
CA ASP A 318 -0.40 51.48 -24.45
C ASP A 318 0.63 50.38 -24.26
N ALA A 319 1.92 50.71 -24.42
CA ALA A 319 3.04 49.78 -24.31
C ALA A 319 3.37 49.36 -22.85
N ASP A 320 2.46 49.61 -21.91
CA ASP A 320 2.64 49.26 -20.49
C ASP A 320 2.56 47.73 -20.25
N LEU A 321 3.42 47.23 -19.37
CA LEU A 321 3.45 45.83 -18.95
C LEU A 321 2.18 45.42 -18.23
N THR A 322 1.44 46.39 -17.65
CA THR A 322 0.13 46.13 -16.99
C THR A 322 -0.97 45.70 -17.96
N ASN A 323 -0.79 45.99 -19.25
CA ASN A 323 -1.73 45.64 -20.32
C ASN A 323 -1.47 44.25 -20.94
N LYS A 324 -0.79 43.38 -20.20
CA LYS A 324 -0.51 41.98 -20.64
C LYS A 324 -1.23 40.98 -19.75
N ILE A 325 -1.89 40.04 -20.37
CA ILE A 325 -2.44 38.85 -19.71
C ILE A 325 -1.54 37.66 -20.05
N GLN A 326 -0.94 37.07 -19.02
CA GLN A 326 -0.12 35.87 -19.18
C GLN A 326 -1.01 34.64 -19.23
N VAL A 327 -0.74 33.78 -20.19
CA VAL A 327 -1.35 32.45 -20.34
C VAL A 327 -0.28 31.40 -20.08
N ASN A 328 -0.53 30.47 -19.17
CA ASN A 328 0.34 29.35 -18.85
C ASN A 328 -0.43 28.05 -19.13
N ILE A 329 0.17 27.17 -19.93
CA ILE A 329 -0.42 25.89 -20.28
C ILE A 329 0.65 24.82 -20.11
N ASP A 330 0.40 23.86 -19.20
CA ASP A 330 1.26 22.70 -19.07
C ASP A 330 1.05 21.74 -20.23
N THR A 331 2.06 20.94 -20.53
CA THR A 331 1.88 19.84 -21.48
C THR A 331 0.80 18.88 -20.96
N MET A 332 -0.04 18.36 -21.85
CA MET A 332 -1.15 17.45 -21.49
C MET A 332 -0.95 16.06 -22.07
N ASN A 333 0.29 15.65 -22.27
CA ASN A 333 0.63 14.31 -22.71
C ASN A 333 0.51 13.29 -21.56
N SER A 334 0.59 12.01 -21.91
CA SER A 334 0.48 10.90 -20.94
C SER A 334 1.55 10.92 -19.85
N ASP A 335 2.75 11.44 -20.13
CA ASP A 335 3.82 11.57 -19.13
C ASP A 335 3.43 12.59 -18.03
N PHE A 336 2.98 13.78 -18.42
CA PHE A 336 2.53 14.81 -17.47
C PHE A 336 1.29 14.36 -16.68
N LEU A 337 0.35 13.70 -17.35
CA LEU A 337 -0.86 13.20 -16.72
C LEU A 337 -0.60 12.01 -15.78
N GLY A 338 0.57 11.38 -15.87
CA GLY A 338 0.93 10.25 -15.00
C GLY A 338 0.20 8.95 -15.36
N ILE A 339 -0.25 8.81 -16.60
CA ILE A 339 -1.01 7.64 -17.08
C ILE A 339 -0.21 6.75 -18.03
N LYS A 340 1.04 7.05 -18.28
CA LYS A 340 1.89 6.24 -19.13
C LYS A 340 2.20 4.90 -18.46
N GLY A 341 2.02 3.82 -19.18
CA GLY A 341 2.28 2.48 -18.68
C GLY A 341 1.20 1.93 -17.73
N LEU A 342 -0.02 2.47 -17.75
CA LEU A 342 -1.16 1.89 -17.03
C LEU A 342 -1.32 0.41 -17.39
N ASN A 343 -1.50 -0.43 -16.38
CA ASN A 343 -1.74 -1.86 -16.55
C ASN A 343 -3.01 -2.26 -15.78
N VAL A 344 -3.89 -3.00 -16.45
CA VAL A 344 -5.15 -3.51 -15.90
C VAL A 344 -5.30 -5.02 -16.05
N LYS A 345 -4.19 -5.72 -16.39
CA LYS A 345 -4.22 -7.14 -16.77
C LYS A 345 -3.99 -8.12 -15.62
N ASP A 346 -3.77 -7.66 -14.41
CA ASP A 346 -3.54 -8.55 -13.28
C ASP A 346 -4.77 -9.43 -12.97
N GLU A 347 -4.52 -10.61 -12.41
CA GLU A 347 -5.59 -11.57 -12.12
C GLU A 347 -6.53 -11.13 -10.99
N ASN A 348 -6.05 -10.22 -10.13
CA ASN A 348 -6.74 -9.82 -8.91
C ASN A 348 -7.54 -8.52 -9.04
N GLY A 349 -7.35 -7.77 -10.15
CA GLY A 349 -7.96 -6.46 -10.34
C GLY A 349 -7.32 -5.33 -9.51
N SER A 350 -6.23 -5.59 -8.80
CA SER A 350 -5.53 -4.57 -8.00
C SER A 350 -4.86 -3.52 -8.89
N ALA A 351 -4.17 -3.96 -9.97
CA ALA A 351 -3.56 -3.05 -10.93
C ALA A 351 -4.60 -2.12 -11.57
N ALA A 352 -5.78 -2.63 -11.89
CA ALA A 352 -6.89 -1.83 -12.41
C ALA A 352 -7.40 -0.82 -11.36
N THR A 353 -7.44 -1.20 -10.08
CA THR A 353 -7.79 -0.27 -8.99
C THR A 353 -6.78 0.86 -8.87
N TYR A 354 -5.47 0.57 -8.94
CA TYR A 354 -4.42 1.60 -8.93
C TYR A 354 -4.47 2.48 -10.19
N ALA A 355 -4.84 1.90 -11.34
CA ALA A 355 -5.07 2.66 -12.57
C ALA A 355 -6.21 3.68 -12.41
N VAL A 356 -7.30 3.33 -11.70
CA VAL A 356 -8.39 4.28 -11.39
C VAL A 356 -7.88 5.49 -10.63
N ASP A 357 -7.02 5.30 -9.62
CA ASP A 357 -6.44 6.40 -8.85
C ASP A 357 -5.55 7.30 -9.73
N ALA A 358 -4.68 6.71 -10.53
CA ALA A 358 -3.83 7.45 -11.47
C ALA A 358 -4.65 8.24 -12.51
N ILE A 359 -5.73 7.67 -13.03
CA ILE A 359 -6.64 8.35 -13.97
C ILE A 359 -7.38 9.49 -13.26
N ALA A 360 -7.80 9.30 -12.01
CA ALA A 360 -8.44 10.36 -11.23
C ALA A 360 -7.50 11.57 -11.05
N ASP A 361 -6.21 11.35 -10.79
CA ASP A 361 -5.21 12.41 -10.73
C ASP A 361 -5.05 13.12 -12.08
N ALA A 362 -5.03 12.36 -13.17
CA ALA A 362 -4.97 12.93 -14.52
C ALA A 362 -6.20 13.82 -14.81
N VAL A 363 -7.39 13.37 -14.44
CA VAL A 363 -8.64 14.16 -14.55
C VAL A 363 -8.54 15.45 -13.73
N ALA A 364 -7.98 15.39 -12.52
CA ALA A 364 -7.78 16.56 -11.67
C ALA A 364 -6.83 17.58 -12.31
N LYS A 365 -5.73 17.11 -12.93
CA LYS A 365 -4.78 17.98 -13.66
C LYS A 365 -5.44 18.69 -14.86
N VAL A 366 -6.19 17.94 -15.67
CA VAL A 366 -6.95 18.52 -16.81
C VAL A 366 -7.97 19.51 -16.34
N SER A 367 -8.73 19.19 -15.28
CA SER A 367 -9.73 20.09 -14.71
C SER A 367 -9.13 21.37 -14.15
N SER A 368 -7.96 21.28 -13.49
CA SER A 368 -7.21 22.44 -13.00
C SER A 368 -6.75 23.35 -14.14
N GLN A 369 -6.21 22.78 -15.21
CA GLN A 369 -5.79 23.54 -16.39
C GLN A 369 -6.97 24.22 -17.09
N ARG A 370 -8.10 23.53 -17.23
CA ARG A 370 -9.33 24.11 -17.80
C ARG A 370 -9.86 25.26 -16.94
N SER A 371 -9.85 25.11 -15.62
CA SER A 371 -10.25 26.18 -14.71
C SER A 371 -9.35 27.43 -14.84
N ALA A 372 -8.02 27.23 -14.95
CA ALA A 372 -7.07 28.30 -15.17
C ALA A 372 -7.32 29.02 -16.50
N LEU A 373 -7.58 28.30 -17.59
CA LEU A 373 -7.90 28.87 -18.89
C LEU A 373 -9.23 29.61 -18.90
N GLY A 374 -10.26 29.09 -18.23
CA GLY A 374 -11.54 29.75 -18.08
C GLY A 374 -11.40 31.10 -17.34
N ALA A 375 -10.56 31.16 -16.31
CA ALA A 375 -10.26 32.42 -15.63
C ALA A 375 -9.56 33.44 -16.54
N VAL A 376 -8.63 32.97 -17.38
CA VAL A 376 -7.98 33.82 -18.40
C VAL A 376 -9.00 34.30 -19.44
N GLN A 377 -9.86 33.44 -19.94
CA GLN A 377 -10.92 33.80 -20.88
C GLN A 377 -11.82 34.89 -20.32
N ASN A 378 -12.33 34.74 -19.11
CA ASN A 378 -13.15 35.76 -18.44
C ASN A 378 -12.44 37.11 -18.34
N ARG A 379 -11.14 37.11 -18.01
CA ARG A 379 -10.35 38.36 -17.96
C ARG A 379 -10.22 38.99 -19.35
N LEU A 380 -10.01 38.19 -20.39
CA LEU A 380 -9.92 38.67 -21.77
C LEU A 380 -11.27 39.29 -22.23
N GLU A 381 -12.38 38.63 -21.95
CA GLU A 381 -13.73 39.09 -22.31
C GLU A 381 -14.05 40.43 -21.62
N HIS A 382 -13.83 40.52 -20.29
CA HIS A 382 -14.00 41.82 -19.57
C HIS A 382 -13.09 42.93 -20.10
N THR A 383 -11.88 42.58 -20.57
CA THR A 383 -10.98 43.58 -21.17
C THR A 383 -11.48 44.02 -22.52
N ILE A 384 -12.06 43.15 -23.35
CA ILE A 384 -12.69 43.46 -24.63
C ILE A 384 -13.87 44.44 -24.38
N ASP A 385 -14.76 44.10 -23.45
CA ASP A 385 -15.90 44.94 -23.11
C ASP A 385 -15.46 46.34 -22.64
N ASN A 386 -14.41 46.44 -21.84
CA ASN A 386 -13.85 47.74 -21.42
C ASN A 386 -13.27 48.54 -22.58
N LEU A 387 -12.53 47.89 -23.48
CA LEU A 387 -11.95 48.52 -24.66
C LEU A 387 -13.04 49.04 -25.63
N ASP A 388 -14.10 48.27 -25.84
CA ASP A 388 -15.23 48.64 -26.68
C ASP A 388 -15.96 49.88 -26.08
N ASN A 389 -16.17 49.91 -24.74
CA ASN A 389 -16.71 51.07 -24.05
C ASN A 389 -15.82 52.32 -24.18
N VAL A 390 -14.49 52.17 -24.15
CA VAL A 390 -13.57 53.31 -24.34
C VAL A 390 -13.63 53.84 -25.77
N VAL A 391 -13.71 52.93 -26.75
CA VAL A 391 -13.82 53.30 -28.20
C VAL A 391 -15.17 53.97 -28.49
N GLU A 392 -16.27 53.57 -27.86
CA GLU A 392 -17.60 54.13 -28.04
C GLU A 392 -17.73 55.53 -27.39
N ASN A 393 -16.91 55.84 -26.37
CA ASN A 393 -16.89 57.10 -25.65
C ASN A 393 -15.86 58.13 -26.15
N THR A 394 -15.09 57.82 -27.19
CA THR A 394 -14.10 58.71 -27.83
C THR A 394 -14.54 59.09 -29.23
#